data_775a4dc214e142ec74e4a4680b878157
#
_entry.id   775a4dc214e142ec74e4a4680b878157
#
_cell.length_a   1.000
_cell.length_b   1.000
_cell.length_c   1.000
_cell.angle_alpha   90.00
_cell.angle_beta   90.00
_cell.angle_gamma   90.00
#
_symmetry.space_group_name_H-M   'P 1'
#
loop_
_entity.id
_entity.type
_entity.pdbx_description
1 polymer ?
#
loop_
_entity_poly.entity_id
_entity_poly.type
_entity_poly.pdbx_seq_one_letter_code
_entity_poly.pdbx_strand_id
1 'polypeptide(L)'
;MKLKDMLLHTNSELSAGVHKVNSITENGVTRYELELLQDTFNVSSERVDDPDDIMYTPTFIWNRFANAPHSIGVIMVGKKGTGKTEDASVICNIAISQGVPVIFVSGGITVTVELIHFLTKYNDVVIFIDEFAKIIKQDMQDAALTLFNDTAKTKRLFILTENDKRLISQFFLSRPGRIEFYQEYGRASENKVKAFCHKQGISEAIIDEILKLHARLPDFSIDHVRSIIELWKNTNATIDEIISVINIPEARTQPIYRIVDACDTNGVKYTCMDNTSMPLSTVIGEGRAIWVRFTSVSDNPNDAAVSTDDTTVKPYKPLRIEVRLGKPQDSNTNRPNLMISADNEEIKLIDVAYDIVSSHNFPEIKQVTPDGKPVKLNITFRIDT
;
A
#
# COMPACT_ATOMS: atom_id res chain seq x y z
N MET A 1 48.44 9.24 21.08
CA MET A 1 47.04 8.87 21.36
C MET A 1 46.97 7.36 21.33
N LYS A 2 46.72 6.73 22.45
CA LYS A 2 46.98 5.28 22.62
C LYS A 2 45.84 4.44 22.04
N LEU A 3 46.19 3.37 21.35
CA LEU A 3 45.31 2.34 20.78
C LEU A 3 44.25 1.75 21.75
N LYS A 4 44.34 2.11 23.03
CA LYS A 4 43.46 1.66 24.12
C LYS A 4 42.09 2.34 24.15
N ASP A 5 41.97 3.52 23.54
CA ASP A 5 40.70 4.28 23.53
C ASP A 5 39.79 3.90 22.35
N MET A 6 40.26 3.01 21.47
CA MET A 6 39.50 2.50 20.30
C MET A 6 38.74 1.21 20.54
N LEU A 7 38.86 0.61 21.72
CA LEU A 7 38.27 -0.72 22.04
C LEU A 7 37.22 -0.68 23.14
N LEU A 8 36.71 0.48 23.52
CA LEU A 8 35.82 0.64 24.69
C LEU A 8 34.35 0.86 24.34
N HIS A 9 33.80 0.22 23.32
CA HIS A 9 32.34 0.12 23.17
C HIS A 9 31.89 -1.29 22.73
N THR A 10 32.55 -2.32 23.23
CA THR A 10 32.00 -3.66 23.21
C THR A 10 31.23 -3.87 24.52
N ASN A 11 29.90 -3.91 24.43
CA ASN A 11 28.96 -4.10 25.56
C ASN A 11 28.81 -2.95 26.56
N SER A 12 28.96 -1.69 26.18
CA SER A 12 28.38 -0.60 26.94
C SER A 12 26.84 -0.74 26.81
N GLU A 13 26.18 -1.02 27.91
CA GLU A 13 24.73 -0.98 28.02
C GLU A 13 24.25 0.39 27.53
N LEU A 14 23.62 0.42 26.34
CA LEU A 14 22.95 1.65 25.92
C LEU A 14 21.84 1.94 26.93
N SER A 15 21.76 3.19 27.36
CA SER A 15 20.63 3.62 28.16
C SER A 15 19.32 3.50 27.36
N ALA A 16 18.22 3.23 28.04
CA ALA A 16 16.91 3.33 27.40
C ALA A 16 16.74 4.75 26.81
N GLY A 17 16.32 4.83 25.55
CA GLY A 17 16.20 6.08 24.81
C GLY A 17 16.44 5.87 23.32
N VAL A 18 16.35 6.96 22.57
CA VAL A 18 16.56 6.97 21.12
C VAL A 18 17.98 7.37 20.80
N HIS A 19 18.76 6.46 20.27
CA HIS A 19 20.15 6.67 19.86
C HIS A 19 20.19 6.80 18.33
N LYS A 20 20.53 7.99 17.85
CA LYS A 20 20.67 8.23 16.42
C LYS A 20 22.04 7.76 15.93
N VAL A 21 22.05 7.14 14.76
CA VAL A 21 23.28 6.79 14.06
C VAL A 21 23.79 8.03 13.32
N ASN A 22 25.03 8.41 13.58
CA ASN A 22 25.77 9.43 12.84
C ASN A 22 26.90 8.77 12.04
N SER A 23 27.22 9.33 10.88
CA SER A 23 28.37 8.90 10.07
C SER A 23 29.39 10.03 9.95
N ILE A 24 30.66 9.72 10.18
CA ILE A 24 31.81 10.63 10.05
C ILE A 24 32.72 10.05 8.99
N THR A 25 32.94 10.80 7.90
CA THR A 25 33.83 10.38 6.82
C THR A 25 35.11 11.24 6.84
N GLU A 26 36.24 10.60 7.12
CA GLU A 26 37.57 11.23 7.13
C GLU A 26 38.53 10.41 6.25
N ASN A 27 39.23 11.07 5.35
CA ASN A 27 40.21 10.42 4.46
C ASN A 27 39.65 9.20 3.70
N GLY A 28 38.34 9.24 3.30
CA GLY A 28 37.68 8.16 2.58
C GLY A 28 37.26 6.98 3.46
N VAL A 29 37.44 7.06 4.78
CA VAL A 29 36.98 6.05 5.74
C VAL A 29 35.74 6.57 6.47
N THR A 30 34.64 5.85 6.39
CA THR A 30 33.41 6.18 7.13
C THR A 30 33.37 5.43 8.44
N ARG A 31 33.10 6.14 9.52
CA ARG A 31 32.87 5.58 10.86
C ARG A 31 31.48 5.91 11.32
N TYR A 32 30.93 5.07 12.21
CA TYR A 32 29.60 5.23 12.76
C TYR A 32 29.68 5.34 14.28
N GLU A 33 28.84 6.20 14.81
CA GLU A 33 28.70 6.40 16.26
C GLU A 33 27.22 6.55 16.61
N LEU A 34 26.88 6.30 17.88
CA LEU A 34 25.55 6.52 18.43
C LEU A 34 25.58 7.78 19.29
N GLU A 35 24.60 8.61 19.08
CA GLU A 35 24.32 9.80 19.88
C GLU A 35 22.94 9.67 20.51
N LEU A 36 22.81 9.84 21.81
CA LEU A 36 21.51 9.89 22.48
C LEU A 36 20.78 11.15 22.01
N LEU A 37 19.75 10.97 21.18
CA LEU A 37 18.99 12.05 20.57
C LEU A 37 17.91 12.58 21.50
N GLN A 38 17.16 11.68 22.12
CA GLN A 38 16.02 11.99 22.99
C GLN A 38 15.61 10.77 23.80
N ASP A 39 14.84 11.00 24.87
CA ASP A 39 14.37 9.92 25.72
C ASP A 39 13.29 9.07 25.03
N THR A 40 12.39 9.69 24.25
CA THR A 40 11.29 9.02 23.54
C THR A 40 11.00 9.72 22.22
N PHE A 41 10.36 9.02 21.29
CA PHE A 41 9.81 9.65 20.10
C PHE A 41 8.60 10.51 20.44
N ASN A 42 8.45 11.62 19.73
CA ASN A 42 7.24 12.41 19.80
C ASN A 42 6.13 11.73 18.99
N VAL A 43 5.08 11.31 19.66
CA VAL A 43 3.86 10.73 19.05
C VAL A 43 2.74 11.74 19.20
N SER A 44 1.98 11.97 18.16
CA SER A 44 0.86 12.91 18.19
C SER A 44 -0.17 12.52 19.25
N SER A 45 -0.57 13.47 20.10
CA SER A 45 -1.68 13.29 21.02
C SER A 45 -3.02 13.02 20.31
N GLU A 46 -3.08 13.35 19.03
CA GLU A 46 -4.25 13.14 18.17
C GLU A 46 -4.33 11.73 17.59
N ARG A 47 -3.23 10.94 17.70
CA ARG A 47 -3.18 9.60 17.15
C ARG A 47 -4.35 8.75 17.66
N VAL A 48 -4.96 8.01 16.75
CA VAL A 48 -5.96 6.99 17.03
C VAL A 48 -5.50 5.65 16.43
N ASP A 49 -5.73 4.59 17.18
CA ASP A 49 -5.60 3.23 16.64
C ASP A 49 -6.72 2.96 15.65
N ASP A 50 -6.46 2.10 14.67
CA ASP A 50 -7.52 1.66 13.77
C ASP A 50 -8.37 0.60 14.51
N PRO A 51 -9.67 0.86 14.73
CA PRO A 51 -10.52 -0.11 15.42
C PRO A 51 -10.67 -1.44 14.67
N ASP A 52 -10.44 -1.43 13.36
CA ASP A 52 -10.54 -2.62 12.51
C ASP A 52 -9.24 -3.43 12.49
N ASP A 53 -8.13 -2.86 12.95
CA ASP A 53 -6.82 -3.51 12.95
C ASP A 53 -6.48 -4.10 14.33
N ILE A 54 -7.02 -5.29 14.58
CA ILE A 54 -6.84 -5.98 15.87
C ILE A 54 -5.46 -6.68 15.95
N MET A 55 -4.93 -7.14 14.81
CA MET A 55 -3.78 -8.06 14.78
C MET A 55 -2.42 -7.37 14.61
N TYR A 56 -2.40 -6.11 14.20
CA TYR A 56 -1.15 -5.39 13.88
C TYR A 56 -0.97 -4.11 14.69
N THR A 57 -1.53 -4.07 15.90
CA THR A 57 -1.32 -2.93 16.79
C THR A 57 0.14 -2.86 17.24
N PRO A 58 0.69 -1.67 17.50
CA PRO A 58 2.02 -1.49 18.06
C PRO A 58 2.26 -2.36 19.31
N THR A 59 1.27 -2.46 20.18
CA THR A 59 1.32 -3.29 21.38
C THR A 59 1.42 -4.79 21.06
N PHE A 60 0.70 -5.26 20.03
CA PHE A 60 0.76 -6.66 19.61
C PHE A 60 2.17 -7.01 19.09
N ILE A 61 2.74 -6.16 18.23
CA ILE A 61 4.09 -6.36 17.67
C ILE A 61 5.12 -6.40 18.79
N TRP A 62 5.05 -5.45 19.73
CA TRP A 62 5.94 -5.43 20.89
C TRP A 62 5.82 -6.70 21.74
N ASN A 63 4.60 -7.10 22.11
CA ASN A 63 4.36 -8.28 22.93
C ASN A 63 4.87 -9.56 22.23
N ARG A 64 4.71 -9.64 20.91
CA ARG A 64 5.24 -10.76 20.13
C ARG A 64 6.77 -10.79 20.18
N PHE A 65 7.44 -9.65 20.03
CA PHE A 65 8.89 -9.55 20.15
C PHE A 65 9.36 -9.86 21.58
N ALA A 66 8.74 -9.30 22.60
CA ALA A 66 9.12 -9.52 23.99
C ALA A 66 9.14 -11.01 24.35
N ASN A 67 8.20 -11.79 23.82
CA ASN A 67 8.07 -13.24 24.07
C ASN A 67 8.82 -14.12 23.05
N ALA A 68 9.42 -13.56 22.01
CA ALA A 68 10.15 -14.34 21.03
C ALA A 68 11.56 -14.68 21.53
N PRO A 69 12.09 -15.87 21.23
CA PRO A 69 13.47 -16.23 21.51
C PRO A 69 14.48 -15.76 20.47
N HIS A 70 14.03 -15.06 19.41
CA HIS A 70 14.81 -14.66 18.24
C HIS A 70 14.45 -13.23 17.82
N SER A 71 15.21 -12.69 16.89
CA SER A 71 14.94 -11.39 16.27
C SER A 71 13.68 -11.42 15.42
N ILE A 72 12.97 -10.30 15.38
CA ILE A 72 11.77 -10.10 14.56
C ILE A 72 11.96 -8.89 13.66
N GLY A 73 11.55 -9.01 12.40
CA GLY A 73 11.46 -7.91 11.46
C GLY A 73 10.02 -7.51 11.19
N VAL A 74 9.82 -6.20 11.13
CA VAL A 74 8.56 -5.55 10.78
C VAL A 74 8.80 -4.62 9.59
N ILE A 75 8.05 -4.80 8.52
CA ILE A 75 8.05 -3.88 7.38
C ILE A 75 6.70 -3.18 7.30
N MET A 76 6.73 -1.86 7.31
CA MET A 76 5.57 -0.97 7.19
C MET A 76 5.66 -0.21 5.86
N VAL A 77 4.75 -0.50 4.93
CA VAL A 77 4.78 0.07 3.59
C VAL A 77 3.52 0.88 3.32
N GLY A 78 3.65 2.01 2.63
CA GLY A 78 2.50 2.81 2.22
C GLY A 78 2.86 4.26 1.95
N LYS A 79 1.95 5.02 1.37
CA LYS A 79 2.17 6.43 1.04
C LYS A 79 2.50 7.29 2.26
N LYS A 80 3.05 8.48 2.03
CA LYS A 80 3.26 9.47 3.12
C LYS A 80 1.93 9.83 3.77
N GLY A 81 1.96 10.11 5.08
CA GLY A 81 0.78 10.54 5.82
C GLY A 81 -0.18 9.41 6.22
N THR A 82 0.19 8.15 6.02
CA THR A 82 -0.64 6.99 6.40
C THR A 82 -0.42 6.49 7.83
N GLY A 83 0.56 7.04 8.56
CA GLY A 83 0.80 6.72 9.98
C GLY A 83 1.93 5.73 10.26
N LYS A 84 2.67 5.25 9.24
CA LYS A 84 3.76 4.27 9.42
C LYS A 84 4.79 4.65 10.48
N THR A 85 5.40 5.84 10.30
CA THR A 85 6.44 6.34 11.21
C THR A 85 5.89 6.62 12.60
N GLU A 86 4.61 6.98 12.70
CA GLU A 86 3.94 7.19 13.98
C GLU A 86 3.75 5.86 14.73
N ASP A 87 3.25 4.82 14.07
CA ASP A 87 3.10 3.49 14.67
C ASP A 87 4.47 2.86 15.04
N ALA A 88 5.48 3.02 14.16
CA ALA A 88 6.86 2.65 14.46
C ALA A 88 7.37 3.35 15.73
N SER A 89 7.10 4.65 15.87
CA SER A 89 7.48 5.45 17.05
C SER A 89 6.79 4.96 18.33
N VAL A 90 5.51 4.55 18.23
CA VAL A 90 4.79 3.96 19.37
C VAL A 90 5.44 2.66 19.81
N ILE A 91 5.79 1.76 18.88
CA ILE A 91 6.49 0.51 19.22
C ILE A 91 7.81 0.82 19.91
N CYS A 92 8.58 1.78 19.38
CA CYS A 92 9.84 2.23 19.98
C CYS A 92 9.64 2.78 21.39
N ASN A 93 8.62 3.60 21.62
CA ASN A 93 8.32 4.16 22.95
C ASN A 93 7.90 3.06 23.95
N ILE A 94 7.16 2.06 23.52
CA ILE A 94 6.86 0.88 24.34
C ILE A 94 8.17 0.17 24.73
N ALA A 95 9.07 -0.06 23.78
CA ALA A 95 10.37 -0.68 24.04
C ALA A 95 11.19 0.12 25.07
N ILE A 96 11.29 1.43 24.89
CA ILE A 96 12.01 2.33 25.81
C ILE A 96 11.41 2.27 27.22
N SER A 97 10.08 2.26 27.36
CA SER A 97 9.41 2.13 28.65
C SER A 97 9.70 0.80 29.37
N GLN A 98 10.12 -0.22 28.62
CA GLN A 98 10.56 -1.51 29.14
C GLN A 98 12.09 -1.60 29.30
N GLY A 99 12.80 -0.49 29.19
CA GLY A 99 14.26 -0.42 29.36
C GLY A 99 15.06 -0.83 28.12
N VAL A 100 14.42 -1.05 26.97
CA VAL A 100 15.08 -1.47 25.72
C VAL A 100 15.45 -0.24 24.89
N PRO A 101 16.75 -0.04 24.56
CA PRO A 101 17.19 1.10 23.76
C PRO A 101 16.78 0.95 22.30
N VAL A 102 16.61 2.10 21.63
CA VAL A 102 16.29 2.18 20.21
C VAL A 102 17.43 2.79 19.44
N ILE A 103 17.94 2.12 18.43
CA ILE A 103 18.88 2.64 17.45
C ILE A 103 18.10 3.14 16.25
N PHE A 104 18.12 4.46 16.05
CA PHE A 104 17.39 5.12 14.99
C PHE A 104 18.31 5.47 13.83
N VAL A 105 18.00 4.92 12.67
CA VAL A 105 18.70 5.16 11.41
C VAL A 105 17.79 5.97 10.51
N SER A 106 18.18 7.20 10.22
CA SER A 106 17.43 8.13 9.37
C SER A 106 18.29 8.71 8.26
N GLY A 107 17.70 9.45 7.32
CA GLY A 107 18.41 10.05 6.20
C GLY A 107 19.58 10.96 6.62
N GLY A 108 20.51 11.17 5.68
CA GLY A 108 21.69 12.02 5.90
C GLY A 108 22.96 11.28 6.36
N ILE A 109 22.90 9.94 6.47
CA ILE A 109 24.08 9.12 6.74
C ILE A 109 24.65 8.54 5.45
N THR A 110 25.98 8.36 5.41
CA THR A 110 26.62 7.56 4.36
C THR A 110 26.42 6.09 4.67
N VAL A 111 25.81 5.35 3.75
CA VAL A 111 25.54 3.92 3.94
C VAL A 111 26.63 3.09 3.28
N THR A 112 27.27 2.24 4.05
CA THR A 112 28.27 1.29 3.61
C THR A 112 28.07 -0.07 4.29
N VAL A 113 28.81 -1.09 3.87
CA VAL A 113 28.77 -2.41 4.52
C VAL A 113 29.17 -2.32 6.00
N GLU A 114 30.01 -1.34 6.35
CA GLU A 114 30.43 -1.10 7.73
C GLU A 114 29.28 -0.65 8.63
N LEU A 115 28.25 0.04 8.09
CA LEU A 115 27.03 0.33 8.85
C LEU A 115 26.34 -0.97 9.29
N ILE A 116 26.26 -1.94 8.39
CA ILE A 116 25.65 -3.23 8.68
C ILE A 116 26.42 -3.92 9.80
N HIS A 117 27.77 -3.97 9.69
CA HIS A 117 28.63 -4.50 10.73
C HIS A 117 28.54 -3.72 12.05
N PHE A 118 28.38 -2.39 11.96
CA PHE A 118 28.21 -1.56 13.15
C PHE A 118 26.92 -1.94 13.90
N LEU A 119 25.80 -2.08 13.20
CA LEU A 119 24.50 -2.44 13.79
C LEU A 119 24.50 -3.85 14.39
N THR A 120 25.28 -4.79 13.82
CA THR A 120 25.34 -6.18 14.38
C THR A 120 26.01 -6.27 15.73
N LYS A 121 26.70 -5.23 16.21
CA LYS A 121 27.35 -5.20 17.52
C LYS A 121 26.37 -5.09 18.68
N TYR A 122 25.15 -4.64 18.42
CA TYR A 122 24.15 -4.37 19.44
C TYR A 122 23.12 -5.49 19.53
N ASN A 123 22.81 -5.91 20.73
CA ASN A 123 21.81 -6.94 21.05
C ASN A 123 20.78 -6.39 22.02
N ASP A 124 19.62 -7.00 22.09
CA ASP A 124 18.51 -6.58 22.96
C ASP A 124 18.13 -5.11 22.71
N VAL A 125 18.00 -4.74 21.44
CA VAL A 125 17.70 -3.40 20.97
C VAL A 125 16.60 -3.41 19.93
N VAL A 126 15.94 -2.27 19.75
CA VAL A 126 15.13 -1.98 18.56
C VAL A 126 16.02 -1.26 17.54
N ILE A 127 16.01 -1.68 16.29
CA ILE A 127 16.65 -0.98 15.17
C ILE A 127 15.54 -0.45 14.27
N PHE A 128 15.33 0.85 14.31
CA PHE A 128 14.33 1.52 13.51
C PHE A 128 14.99 2.25 12.34
N ILE A 129 14.65 1.84 11.10
CA ILE A 129 15.14 2.44 9.86
C ILE A 129 13.95 3.09 9.16
N ASP A 130 13.91 4.42 9.19
CA ASP A 130 12.84 5.19 8.55
C ASP A 130 13.21 5.48 7.09
N GLU A 131 12.27 5.25 6.15
CA GLU A 131 12.49 5.34 4.71
C GLU A 131 13.65 4.43 4.22
N PHE A 132 13.50 3.13 4.50
CA PHE A 132 14.51 2.08 4.34
C PHE A 132 15.27 2.13 3.00
N ALA A 133 14.57 2.21 1.88
CA ALA A 133 15.20 2.20 0.56
C ALA A 133 15.93 3.51 0.19
N LYS A 134 15.65 4.61 0.92
CA LYS A 134 16.46 5.82 0.79
C LYS A 134 17.81 5.69 1.49
N ILE A 135 17.83 4.92 2.58
CA ILE A 135 19.01 4.67 3.39
C ILE A 135 19.80 3.51 2.81
N ILE A 136 19.17 2.35 2.63
CA ILE A 136 19.81 1.14 2.11
C ILE A 136 19.31 0.90 0.68
N LYS A 137 20.08 1.34 -0.29
CA LYS A 137 19.76 1.17 -1.71
C LYS A 137 19.62 -0.29 -2.10
N GLN A 138 18.89 -0.56 -3.17
CA GLN A 138 18.49 -1.91 -3.57
C GLN A 138 19.68 -2.87 -3.78
N ASP A 139 20.80 -2.37 -4.29
CA ASP A 139 22.05 -3.13 -4.48
C ASP A 139 22.73 -3.54 -3.17
N MET A 140 22.45 -2.82 -2.06
CA MET A 140 22.97 -3.12 -0.72
C MET A 140 22.00 -3.88 0.16
N GLN A 141 20.74 -4.03 -0.25
CA GLN A 141 19.72 -4.68 0.58
C GLN A 141 20.05 -6.16 0.83
N ASP A 142 20.67 -6.86 -0.12
CA ASP A 142 21.08 -8.25 0.06
C ASP A 142 22.17 -8.37 1.14
N ALA A 143 23.11 -7.42 1.21
CA ALA A 143 24.07 -7.38 2.30
C ALA A 143 23.38 -7.09 3.65
N ALA A 144 22.39 -6.20 3.66
CA ALA A 144 21.59 -5.90 4.85
C ALA A 144 20.81 -7.11 5.39
N LEU A 145 20.50 -8.11 4.55
CA LEU A 145 19.90 -9.36 5.02
C LEU A 145 20.74 -10.09 6.08
N THR A 146 22.05 -9.84 6.13
CA THR A 146 22.92 -10.43 7.15
C THR A 146 22.59 -9.92 8.56
N LEU A 147 22.03 -8.69 8.69
CA LEU A 147 21.55 -8.16 9.99
C LEU A 147 20.44 -9.03 10.59
N PHE A 148 19.62 -9.62 9.71
CA PHE A 148 18.47 -10.44 10.11
C PHE A 148 18.84 -11.92 10.25
N ASN A 149 20.12 -12.29 9.99
CA ASN A 149 20.61 -13.65 10.20
C ASN A 149 21.03 -13.79 11.66
N ASP A 150 20.13 -14.29 12.50
CA ASP A 150 20.48 -14.64 13.85
C ASP A 150 21.37 -15.89 13.92
N THR A 151 22.58 -15.70 14.38
CA THR A 151 23.42 -16.77 14.88
C THR A 151 23.14 -16.91 16.40
N ALA A 152 22.04 -17.57 16.71
CA ALA A 152 21.73 -18.22 17.99
C ALA A 152 21.73 -17.42 19.32
N LYS A 153 22.14 -16.17 19.43
CA LYS A 153 22.15 -15.41 20.70
C LYS A 153 21.81 -13.93 20.61
N THR A 154 21.33 -13.49 19.46
CA THR A 154 21.01 -12.08 19.27
C THR A 154 19.51 -11.88 19.20
N LYS A 155 18.98 -10.91 19.94
CA LYS A 155 17.56 -10.56 19.93
C LYS A 155 17.41 -9.09 19.56
N ARG A 156 16.83 -8.83 18.37
CA ARG A 156 16.61 -7.49 17.84
C ARG A 156 15.22 -7.36 17.25
N LEU A 157 14.60 -6.22 17.47
CA LEU A 157 13.39 -5.86 16.74
C LEU A 157 13.79 -4.89 15.61
N PHE A 158 13.63 -5.31 14.37
CA PHE A 158 13.83 -4.45 13.22
C PHE A 158 12.49 -3.84 12.79
N ILE A 159 12.43 -2.52 12.70
CA ILE A 159 11.27 -1.79 12.19
C ILE A 159 11.73 -1.01 10.97
N LEU A 160 11.16 -1.34 9.81
CA LEU A 160 11.49 -0.72 8.53
C LEU A 160 10.24 -0.02 8.00
N THR A 161 10.33 1.27 7.71
CA THR A 161 9.26 1.97 6.99
C THR A 161 9.67 2.22 5.54
N GLU A 162 8.73 2.14 4.61
CA GLU A 162 8.97 2.46 3.20
C GLU A 162 7.72 3.04 2.56
N ASN A 163 7.91 3.96 1.60
CA ASN A 163 6.80 4.60 0.90
C ASN A 163 6.36 3.82 -0.35
N ASP A 164 7.26 3.03 -0.94
CA ASP A 164 7.00 2.26 -2.15
C ASP A 164 7.55 0.83 -2.03
N LYS A 165 6.66 -0.15 -1.96
CA LYS A 165 7.03 -1.58 -1.83
C LYS A 165 7.96 -2.07 -2.95
N ARG A 166 7.94 -1.46 -4.13
CA ARG A 166 8.80 -1.83 -5.26
C ARG A 166 10.27 -1.56 -5.01
N LEU A 167 10.58 -0.70 -4.04
CA LEU A 167 11.95 -0.36 -3.64
C LEU A 167 12.53 -1.37 -2.63
N ILE A 168 11.71 -2.27 -2.09
CA ILE A 168 12.15 -3.32 -1.18
C ILE A 168 12.47 -4.57 -2.00
N SER A 169 13.67 -5.12 -1.81
CA SER A 169 14.07 -6.37 -2.45
C SER A 169 13.11 -7.51 -2.09
N GLN A 170 12.72 -8.30 -3.08
CA GLN A 170 11.86 -9.48 -2.86
C GLN A 170 12.47 -10.47 -1.86
N PHE A 171 13.80 -10.49 -1.72
CA PHE A 171 14.47 -11.33 -0.73
C PHE A 171 14.16 -10.96 0.72
N PHE A 172 13.77 -9.71 1.00
CA PHE A 172 13.21 -9.34 2.31
C PHE A 172 11.81 -9.89 2.50
N LEU A 173 10.98 -9.85 1.47
CA LEU A 173 9.57 -10.23 1.54
C LEU A 173 9.35 -11.75 1.50
N SER A 174 10.29 -12.51 0.90
CA SER A 174 10.13 -13.95 0.65
C SER A 174 10.72 -14.86 1.74
N ARG A 175 11.24 -14.32 2.84
CA ARG A 175 11.90 -15.10 3.90
C ARG A 175 11.10 -15.06 5.21
N PRO A 176 10.07 -15.90 5.35
CA PRO A 176 9.38 -16.08 6.62
C PRO A 176 10.38 -16.51 7.71
N GLY A 177 10.30 -15.91 8.90
CA GLY A 177 11.22 -16.14 10.02
C GLY A 177 12.27 -15.05 10.21
N ARG A 178 12.35 -14.05 9.30
CA ARG A 178 13.16 -12.83 9.48
C ARG A 178 12.28 -11.59 9.50
N ILE A 179 11.43 -11.45 8.49
CA ILE A 179 10.34 -10.49 8.49
C ILE A 179 9.09 -11.25 8.89
N GLU A 180 8.65 -11.05 10.10
CA GLU A 180 7.46 -11.72 10.64
C GLU A 180 6.20 -10.91 10.34
N PHE A 181 6.33 -9.57 10.29
CA PHE A 181 5.22 -8.67 10.02
C PHE A 181 5.48 -7.85 8.77
N TYR A 182 4.54 -7.92 7.85
CA TYR A 182 4.46 -7.05 6.69
C TYR A 182 3.11 -6.37 6.69
N GLN A 183 3.10 -5.04 6.87
CA GLN A 183 1.88 -4.25 6.97
C GLN A 183 1.82 -3.21 5.86
N GLU A 184 0.76 -3.26 5.06
CA GLU A 184 0.48 -2.22 4.07
C GLU A 184 -0.42 -1.14 4.68
N TYR A 185 0.09 0.08 4.69
CA TYR A 185 -0.63 1.28 5.11
C TYR A 185 -1.23 1.94 3.87
N GLY A 186 -2.51 1.79 3.72
CA GLY A 186 -3.26 2.36 2.61
C GLY A 186 -4.18 3.50 3.04
N ARG A 187 -5.35 3.51 2.43
CA ARG A 187 -6.47 4.34 2.80
C ARG A 187 -6.85 4.06 4.26
N ALA A 188 -7.09 5.11 5.05
CA ALA A 188 -7.60 4.94 6.40
C ALA A 188 -8.97 4.25 6.36
N SER A 189 -9.26 3.36 7.32
CA SER A 189 -10.59 2.78 7.43
C SER A 189 -11.62 3.85 7.80
N GLU A 190 -12.87 3.62 7.46
CA GLU A 190 -13.97 4.53 7.83
C GLU A 190 -14.05 4.68 9.35
N ASN A 191 -13.88 3.59 10.10
CA ASN A 191 -13.91 3.61 11.55
C ASN A 191 -12.73 4.38 12.15
N LYS A 192 -11.54 4.32 11.54
CA LYS A 192 -10.39 5.14 11.93
C LYS A 192 -10.64 6.63 11.69
N VAL A 193 -11.25 6.97 10.54
CA VAL A 193 -11.64 8.37 10.23
C VAL A 193 -12.65 8.88 11.25
N LYS A 194 -13.70 8.12 11.56
CA LYS A 194 -14.69 8.45 12.59
C LYS A 194 -14.04 8.66 13.96
N ALA A 195 -13.22 7.71 14.39
CA ALA A 195 -12.53 7.77 15.68
C ALA A 195 -11.63 9.02 15.78
N PHE A 196 -10.93 9.38 14.71
CA PHE A 196 -10.11 10.58 14.65
C PHE A 196 -10.99 11.84 14.74
N CYS A 197 -12.08 11.93 13.98
CA CYS A 197 -13.00 13.06 14.00
C CYS A 197 -13.65 13.25 15.40
N HIS A 198 -14.12 12.18 16.02
CA HIS A 198 -14.66 12.21 17.39
C HIS A 198 -13.63 12.71 18.41
N LYS A 199 -12.39 12.22 18.33
CA LYS A 199 -11.30 12.68 19.18
C LYS A 199 -11.02 14.18 18.99
N GLN A 200 -11.24 14.70 17.79
CA GLN A 200 -11.12 16.12 17.46
C GLN A 200 -12.36 16.95 17.85
N GLY A 201 -13.40 16.34 18.41
CA GLY A 201 -14.64 17.01 18.80
C GLY A 201 -15.50 17.48 17.63
N ILE A 202 -15.40 16.81 16.48
CA ILE A 202 -16.17 17.13 15.27
C ILE A 202 -17.59 16.58 15.40
N SER A 203 -18.58 17.36 14.94
CA SER A 203 -20.00 16.95 14.94
C SER A 203 -20.28 15.88 13.88
N GLU A 204 -21.30 15.04 14.13
CA GLU A 204 -21.71 13.97 13.20
C GLU A 204 -21.99 14.48 11.77
N ALA A 205 -22.64 15.67 11.65
CA ALA A 205 -22.93 16.25 10.34
C ALA A 205 -21.66 16.50 9.50
N ILE A 206 -20.60 16.99 10.13
CA ILE A 206 -19.31 17.22 9.45
C ILE A 206 -18.56 15.89 9.22
N ILE A 207 -18.70 14.93 10.15
CA ILE A 207 -18.15 13.59 9.96
C ILE A 207 -18.76 12.94 8.70
N ASP A 208 -20.06 13.04 8.52
CA ASP A 208 -20.75 12.51 7.34
C ASP A 208 -20.24 13.14 6.03
N GLU A 209 -19.98 14.46 6.03
CA GLU A 209 -19.39 15.13 4.86
C GLU A 209 -17.96 14.63 4.58
N ILE A 210 -17.14 14.48 5.62
CA ILE A 210 -15.78 13.91 5.49
C ILE A 210 -15.84 12.47 4.99
N LEU A 211 -16.81 11.67 5.44
CA LEU A 211 -16.97 10.28 4.99
C LEU A 211 -17.46 10.19 3.54
N LYS A 212 -18.30 11.09 3.08
CA LYS A 212 -18.66 11.19 1.67
C LYS A 212 -17.42 11.50 0.80
N LEU A 213 -16.54 12.36 1.28
CA LEU A 213 -15.27 12.61 0.62
C LEU A 213 -14.35 11.39 0.68
N HIS A 214 -14.23 10.76 1.85
CA HIS A 214 -13.50 9.52 2.03
C HIS A 214 -13.98 8.47 1.03
N ALA A 215 -15.29 8.26 0.84
CA ALA A 215 -15.83 7.29 -0.12
C ALA A 215 -15.33 7.51 -1.57
N ARG A 216 -15.08 8.76 -1.94
CA ARG A 216 -14.65 9.15 -3.30
C ARG A 216 -13.14 9.05 -3.53
N LEU A 217 -12.32 9.02 -2.46
CA LEU A 217 -10.86 9.13 -2.58
C LEU A 217 -10.18 7.78 -2.29
N PRO A 218 -9.48 7.18 -3.27
CA PRO A 218 -8.83 5.88 -3.08
C PRO A 218 -7.69 5.92 -2.06
N ASP A 219 -7.06 7.08 -1.86
CA ASP A 219 -5.87 7.26 -1.01
C ASP A 219 -6.11 8.22 0.17
N PHE A 220 -7.30 8.16 0.77
CA PHE A 220 -7.66 9.07 1.85
C PHE A 220 -6.98 8.69 3.17
N SER A 221 -6.02 9.50 3.60
CA SER A 221 -5.23 9.29 4.81
C SER A 221 -5.71 10.14 5.98
N ILE A 222 -5.26 9.81 7.19
CA ILE A 222 -5.55 10.63 8.39
C ILE A 222 -4.94 12.03 8.26
N ASP A 223 -3.83 12.21 7.56
CA ASP A 223 -3.27 13.55 7.29
C ASP A 223 -4.21 14.40 6.43
N HIS A 224 -4.93 13.80 5.49
CA HIS A 224 -5.97 14.50 4.74
C HIS A 224 -7.11 14.96 5.68
N VAL A 225 -7.58 14.06 6.54
CA VAL A 225 -8.63 14.38 7.53
C VAL A 225 -8.18 15.50 8.47
N ARG A 226 -6.95 15.42 8.98
CA ARG A 226 -6.34 16.44 9.84
C ARG A 226 -6.34 17.81 9.16
N SER A 227 -5.83 17.88 7.94
CA SER A 227 -5.75 19.12 7.18
C SER A 227 -7.13 19.74 6.91
N ILE A 228 -8.13 18.91 6.62
CA ILE A 228 -9.51 19.37 6.43
C ILE A 228 -10.06 19.93 7.74
N ILE A 229 -9.91 19.22 8.85
CA ILE A 229 -10.40 19.63 10.16
C ILE A 229 -9.73 20.93 10.63
N GLU A 230 -8.41 21.05 10.43
CA GLU A 230 -7.68 22.28 10.78
C GLU A 230 -8.20 23.49 10.02
N LEU A 231 -8.40 23.36 8.72
CA LEU A 231 -8.97 24.45 7.92
C LEU A 231 -10.41 24.74 8.32
N TRP A 232 -11.23 23.72 8.52
CA TRP A 232 -12.62 23.89 8.95
C TRP A 232 -12.73 24.59 10.31
N LYS A 233 -11.89 24.25 11.29
CA LYS A 233 -11.87 24.90 12.62
C LYS A 233 -11.40 26.35 12.56
N ASN A 234 -10.50 26.68 11.63
CA ASN A 234 -9.88 27.99 11.51
C ASN A 234 -10.58 28.93 10.52
N THR A 235 -11.55 28.41 9.77
CA THR A 235 -12.32 29.20 8.78
C THR A 235 -13.79 28.87 8.95
N ASN A 236 -14.67 29.70 8.43
CA ASN A 236 -16.10 29.38 8.36
C ASN A 236 -16.46 28.71 7.02
N ALA A 237 -15.46 28.14 6.34
CA ALA A 237 -15.63 27.52 5.04
C ALA A 237 -16.33 26.16 5.14
N THR A 238 -17.11 25.84 4.13
CA THR A 238 -17.68 24.50 3.94
C THR A 238 -16.60 23.49 3.57
N ILE A 239 -16.88 22.20 3.74
CA ILE A 239 -15.94 21.13 3.33
C ILE A 239 -15.63 21.22 1.83
N ASP A 240 -16.61 21.54 0.98
CA ASP A 240 -16.40 21.69 -0.47
C ASP A 240 -15.47 22.86 -0.81
N GLU A 241 -15.62 24.01 -0.13
CA GLU A 241 -14.69 25.13 -0.29
C GLU A 241 -13.27 24.77 0.15
N ILE A 242 -13.13 24.06 1.27
CA ILE A 242 -11.83 23.59 1.75
C ILE A 242 -11.18 22.65 0.73
N ILE A 243 -11.93 21.69 0.18
CA ILE A 243 -11.45 20.75 -0.82
C ILE A 243 -10.97 21.48 -2.08
N SER A 244 -11.61 22.59 -2.46
CA SER A 244 -11.21 23.35 -3.64
C SER A 244 -9.81 23.96 -3.54
N VAL A 245 -9.29 24.19 -2.33
CA VAL A 245 -8.00 24.86 -2.07
C VAL A 245 -6.93 23.92 -1.50
N ILE A 246 -7.32 22.82 -0.85
CA ILE A 246 -6.39 21.91 -0.21
C ILE A 246 -5.64 21.05 -1.26
N ASN A 247 -4.42 20.67 -0.94
CA ASN A 247 -3.61 19.82 -1.84
C ASN A 247 -3.99 18.34 -1.73
N ILE A 248 -5.22 18.03 -2.14
CA ILE A 248 -5.67 16.66 -2.39
C ILE A 248 -6.03 16.59 -3.88
N PRO A 249 -5.09 16.23 -4.76
CA PRO A 249 -5.31 16.25 -6.21
C PRO A 249 -6.52 15.44 -6.64
N GLU A 250 -6.73 14.28 -6.02
CA GLU A 250 -7.86 13.40 -6.29
C GLU A 250 -9.19 13.99 -5.82
N ALA A 251 -9.21 14.91 -4.84
CA ALA A 251 -10.46 15.55 -4.35
C ALA A 251 -11.06 16.54 -5.33
N ARG A 252 -10.23 17.10 -6.21
CA ARG A 252 -10.71 18.01 -7.29
C ARG A 252 -11.37 17.25 -8.42
N THR A 253 -11.54 15.96 -8.28
CA THR A 253 -11.74 15.06 -9.37
C THR A 253 -13.08 14.40 -9.39
N GLN A 254 -13.35 14.00 -10.45
CA GLN A 254 -14.21 13.09 -11.14
C GLN A 254 -14.75 12.03 -10.19
N PRO A 255 -16.03 11.76 -10.23
CA PRO A 255 -16.63 10.66 -9.51
C PRO A 255 -15.88 9.35 -9.81
N ILE A 256 -15.77 8.51 -8.79
CA ILE A 256 -15.21 7.18 -8.91
C ILE A 256 -16.34 6.24 -9.34
N TYR A 257 -16.05 5.37 -10.27
CA TYR A 257 -17.01 4.45 -10.83
C TYR A 257 -16.61 3.00 -10.57
N ARG A 258 -17.58 2.19 -10.23
CA ARG A 258 -17.47 0.74 -10.10
C ARG A 258 -18.17 0.05 -11.25
N ILE A 259 -17.59 -1.05 -11.74
CA ILE A 259 -18.24 -1.91 -12.73
C ILE A 259 -19.40 -2.64 -12.06
N VAL A 260 -20.59 -2.52 -12.63
CA VAL A 260 -21.80 -3.18 -12.13
C VAL A 260 -22.31 -4.26 -13.07
N ASP A 261 -22.06 -4.10 -14.38
CA ASP A 261 -22.54 -5.04 -15.39
C ASP A 261 -21.59 -5.08 -16.58
N ALA A 262 -21.43 -6.25 -17.18
CA ALA A 262 -20.71 -6.45 -18.42
C ALA A 262 -21.37 -7.55 -19.24
N CYS A 263 -21.58 -7.26 -20.53
CA CYS A 263 -22.27 -8.18 -21.45
C CYS A 263 -21.62 -8.09 -22.83
N ASP A 264 -21.35 -9.24 -23.44
CA ASP A 264 -20.85 -9.23 -24.82
C ASP A 264 -21.96 -9.07 -25.86
N THR A 265 -21.58 -8.88 -27.12
CA THR A 265 -22.53 -8.73 -28.24
C THR A 265 -23.34 -9.99 -28.53
N ASN A 266 -22.99 -11.13 -27.93
CA ASN A 266 -23.73 -12.39 -28.01
C ASN A 266 -24.67 -12.58 -26.80
N GLY A 267 -24.77 -11.58 -25.90
CA GLY A 267 -25.63 -11.64 -24.71
C GLY A 267 -25.05 -12.43 -23.54
N VAL A 268 -23.78 -12.83 -23.60
CA VAL A 268 -23.12 -13.51 -22.49
C VAL A 268 -22.77 -12.48 -21.41
N LYS A 269 -23.25 -12.74 -20.19
CA LYS A 269 -22.95 -11.89 -19.02
C LYS A 269 -21.64 -12.27 -18.37
N TYR A 270 -20.95 -11.27 -17.86
CA TYR A 270 -19.67 -11.40 -17.19
C TYR A 270 -19.69 -10.70 -15.84
N THR A 271 -19.03 -11.30 -14.85
CA THR A 271 -18.79 -10.69 -13.55
C THR A 271 -17.35 -10.19 -13.48
N CYS A 272 -17.15 -8.98 -12.99
CA CYS A 272 -15.84 -8.43 -12.72
C CYS A 272 -15.17 -9.21 -11.58
N MET A 273 -13.94 -9.68 -11.81
CA MET A 273 -13.16 -10.42 -10.79
C MET A 273 -12.39 -9.48 -9.87
N ASP A 274 -12.13 -8.26 -10.34
CA ASP A 274 -11.39 -7.26 -9.62
C ASP A 274 -12.39 -6.30 -8.98
N ASN A 275 -12.39 -6.17 -7.67
CA ASN A 275 -13.21 -5.16 -6.98
C ASN A 275 -12.52 -3.79 -7.14
N THR A 276 -12.55 -3.25 -8.35
CA THR A 276 -11.77 -2.07 -8.73
C THR A 276 -12.72 -0.91 -9.01
N SER A 277 -12.58 0.12 -8.17
CA SER A 277 -13.18 1.43 -8.43
C SER A 277 -12.16 2.32 -9.16
N MET A 278 -12.62 3.10 -10.13
CA MET A 278 -11.75 3.88 -10.99
C MET A 278 -12.30 5.27 -11.28
N PRO A 279 -11.43 6.29 -11.44
CA PRO A 279 -11.87 7.63 -11.77
C PRO A 279 -12.42 7.71 -13.21
N LEU A 280 -13.29 8.69 -13.45
CA LEU A 280 -13.90 8.93 -14.76
C LEU A 280 -12.85 9.03 -15.89
N SER A 281 -11.71 9.68 -15.64
CA SER A 281 -10.62 9.77 -16.64
C SER A 281 -10.12 8.41 -17.14
N THR A 282 -10.09 7.40 -16.25
CA THR A 282 -9.74 6.02 -16.66
C THR A 282 -10.85 5.39 -17.47
N VAL A 283 -12.13 5.57 -17.05
CA VAL A 283 -13.29 5.02 -17.77
C VAL A 283 -13.39 5.58 -19.18
N ILE A 284 -13.22 6.90 -19.36
CA ILE A 284 -13.31 7.57 -20.66
C ILE A 284 -12.03 7.49 -21.51
N GLY A 285 -11.00 6.80 -21.01
CA GLY A 285 -9.78 6.56 -21.77
C GLY A 285 -8.76 7.72 -21.73
N GLU A 286 -8.88 8.67 -20.81
CA GLU A 286 -7.94 9.78 -20.61
C GLU A 286 -6.94 9.53 -19.49
N GLY A 287 -7.27 8.60 -18.56
CA GLY A 287 -6.46 8.26 -17.42
C GLY A 287 -5.41 7.20 -17.70
N ARG A 288 -4.71 6.77 -16.62
CA ARG A 288 -3.74 5.68 -16.68
C ARG A 288 -4.46 4.37 -17.03
N ALA A 289 -3.95 3.64 -18.03
CA ALA A 289 -4.51 2.36 -18.41
C ALA A 289 -4.44 1.34 -17.25
N ILE A 290 -5.55 0.63 -17.05
CA ILE A 290 -5.65 -0.48 -16.09
C ILE A 290 -6.17 -1.73 -16.79
N TRP A 291 -5.83 -2.89 -16.27
CA TRP A 291 -6.37 -4.17 -16.73
C TRP A 291 -7.46 -4.61 -15.76
N VAL A 292 -8.59 -5.03 -16.31
CA VAL A 292 -9.75 -5.54 -15.55
C VAL A 292 -10.08 -6.93 -16.07
N ARG A 293 -10.27 -7.86 -15.15
CA ARG A 293 -10.55 -9.27 -15.46
C ARG A 293 -12.00 -9.59 -15.20
N PHE A 294 -12.58 -10.33 -16.11
CA PHE A 294 -13.97 -10.77 -16.04
C PHE A 294 -14.05 -12.30 -16.17
N THR A 295 -15.07 -12.88 -15.54
CA THR A 295 -15.44 -14.29 -15.72
C THR A 295 -16.85 -14.37 -16.23
N SER A 296 -17.13 -15.30 -17.16
CA SER A 296 -18.50 -15.51 -17.65
C SER A 296 -19.37 -16.08 -16.52
N VAL A 297 -20.58 -15.56 -16.42
CA VAL A 297 -21.61 -16.12 -15.54
C VAL A 297 -22.20 -17.32 -16.27
N SER A 298 -21.94 -18.55 -15.79
CA SER A 298 -22.65 -19.74 -16.29
C SER A 298 -23.93 -19.91 -15.49
N ASP A 299 -25.07 -19.94 -16.17
CA ASP A 299 -26.34 -20.25 -15.55
C ASP A 299 -26.46 -21.74 -15.13
N ASN A 300 -25.44 -22.56 -15.46
CA ASN A 300 -25.42 -23.99 -15.14
C ASN A 300 -23.98 -24.47 -14.86
N PRO A 301 -23.67 -25.01 -13.66
CA PRO A 301 -22.34 -25.53 -13.32
C PRO A 301 -21.90 -26.73 -14.19
N ASN A 302 -22.76 -27.34 -14.94
CA ASN A 302 -22.47 -28.49 -15.81
C ASN A 302 -22.09 -28.09 -17.26
N ASP A 303 -22.12 -26.84 -17.66
CA ASP A 303 -21.77 -26.39 -19.00
C ASP A 303 -20.23 -26.35 -19.24
N ALA A 304 -19.42 -26.71 -18.26
CA ALA A 304 -17.96 -26.83 -18.38
C ALA A 304 -17.49 -28.15 -18.99
N ALA A 305 -18.39 -29.10 -19.26
CA ALA A 305 -18.04 -30.39 -19.86
C ALA A 305 -18.11 -30.31 -21.40
N VAL A 306 -16.96 -30.37 -22.02
CA VAL A 306 -16.79 -30.55 -23.46
C VAL A 306 -17.34 -31.93 -23.86
N SER A 307 -18.51 -31.99 -24.49
CA SER A 307 -18.91 -33.17 -25.22
C SER A 307 -18.26 -33.19 -26.60
N THR A 308 -17.42 -34.19 -26.83
CA THR A 308 -16.70 -34.41 -28.09
C THR A 308 -17.54 -35.18 -29.13
N ASP A 309 -18.74 -34.80 -29.40
CA ASP A 309 -19.46 -35.32 -30.60
C ASP A 309 -20.71 -34.45 -30.84
N ASP A 310 -20.61 -33.54 -31.77
CA ASP A 310 -21.65 -33.25 -32.78
C ASP A 310 -21.25 -32.04 -33.66
N THR A 311 -21.61 -32.12 -34.93
CA THR A 311 -21.23 -31.19 -35.99
C THR A 311 -21.94 -29.83 -35.97
N THR A 312 -22.55 -29.43 -34.88
CA THR A 312 -23.08 -28.07 -34.66
C THR A 312 -22.13 -27.29 -33.75
N VAL A 313 -21.37 -26.39 -34.31
CA VAL A 313 -20.50 -25.48 -33.57
C VAL A 313 -21.35 -24.64 -32.63
N LYS A 314 -21.48 -25.05 -31.36
CA LYS A 314 -22.02 -24.19 -30.31
C LYS A 314 -21.03 -23.04 -30.10
N PRO A 315 -21.47 -21.78 -30.02
CA PRO A 315 -20.58 -20.67 -29.74
C PRO A 315 -19.88 -20.89 -28.40
N TYR A 316 -18.54 -20.96 -28.48
CA TYR A 316 -17.68 -21.11 -27.30
C TYR A 316 -17.84 -19.88 -26.41
N LYS A 317 -18.17 -20.09 -25.13
CA LYS A 317 -18.24 -19.02 -24.14
C LYS A 317 -16.88 -18.93 -23.43
N PRO A 318 -16.13 -17.81 -23.53
CA PRO A 318 -14.87 -17.70 -22.84
C PRO A 318 -15.11 -17.64 -21.33
N LEU A 319 -14.36 -18.46 -20.60
CA LEU A 319 -14.44 -18.50 -19.14
C LEU A 319 -13.84 -17.24 -18.49
N ARG A 320 -12.84 -16.64 -19.13
CA ARG A 320 -12.16 -15.42 -18.63
C ARG A 320 -11.80 -14.51 -19.79
N ILE A 321 -11.95 -13.22 -19.57
CA ILE A 321 -11.53 -12.16 -20.48
C ILE A 321 -10.78 -11.10 -19.69
N GLU A 322 -9.85 -10.41 -20.35
CA GLU A 322 -9.11 -9.30 -19.80
C GLU A 322 -9.33 -8.05 -20.67
N VAL A 323 -9.71 -6.96 -20.04
CA VAL A 323 -10.04 -5.70 -20.70
C VAL A 323 -9.07 -4.63 -20.25
N ARG A 324 -8.47 -3.94 -21.21
CA ARG A 324 -7.66 -2.77 -20.94
C ARG A 324 -8.53 -1.52 -21.00
N LEU A 325 -8.68 -0.84 -19.88
CA LEU A 325 -9.35 0.45 -19.77
C LEU A 325 -8.32 1.56 -19.64
N GLY A 326 -8.60 2.74 -20.21
CA GLY A 326 -7.69 3.88 -20.22
C GLY A 326 -7.04 4.11 -21.57
N LYS A 327 -6.13 5.10 -21.63
CA LYS A 327 -5.52 5.54 -22.88
C LYS A 327 -4.65 4.43 -23.49
N PRO A 328 -4.91 3.98 -24.72
CA PRO A 328 -4.03 3.03 -25.41
C PRO A 328 -2.70 3.71 -25.74
N GLN A 329 -1.60 2.94 -25.67
CA GLN A 329 -0.28 3.44 -26.07
C GLN A 329 -0.15 3.63 -27.59
N ASP A 330 -0.99 2.94 -28.38
CA ASP A 330 -0.97 3.00 -29.85
C ASP A 330 -2.19 3.74 -30.39
N SER A 331 -1.93 4.65 -31.32
CA SER A 331 -2.88 5.59 -31.90
C SER A 331 -3.96 4.97 -32.82
N ASN A 332 -3.98 3.66 -33.01
CA ASN A 332 -4.83 2.97 -34.00
C ASN A 332 -6.01 2.15 -33.42
N THR A 333 -6.25 2.18 -32.12
CA THR A 333 -7.40 1.47 -31.55
C THR A 333 -8.63 2.38 -31.51
N ASN A 334 -9.74 1.92 -32.12
CA ASN A 334 -11.03 2.60 -32.02
C ASN A 334 -11.38 2.85 -30.55
N ARG A 335 -11.63 4.12 -30.18
CA ARG A 335 -12.15 4.44 -28.86
C ARG A 335 -13.52 3.78 -28.70
N PRO A 336 -13.81 3.14 -27.57
CA PRO A 336 -15.14 2.63 -27.32
C PRO A 336 -16.16 3.78 -27.33
N ASN A 337 -17.37 3.50 -27.78
CA ASN A 337 -18.44 4.47 -27.71
C ASN A 337 -18.83 4.69 -26.25
N LEU A 338 -18.87 5.92 -25.82
CA LEU A 338 -19.20 6.33 -24.47
C LEU A 338 -20.63 6.85 -24.43
N MET A 339 -21.44 6.29 -23.51
CA MET A 339 -22.75 6.86 -23.16
C MET A 339 -22.73 7.21 -21.68
N ILE A 340 -23.14 8.43 -21.36
CA ILE A 340 -23.23 8.94 -19.99
C ILE A 340 -24.71 9.25 -19.69
N SER A 341 -25.23 8.82 -18.55
CA SER A 341 -26.57 9.19 -18.10
C SER A 341 -26.67 10.68 -17.81
N ALA A 342 -27.89 11.23 -17.84
CA ALA A 342 -28.12 12.66 -17.66
C ALA A 342 -27.69 13.19 -16.28
N ASP A 343 -27.69 12.34 -15.27
CA ASP A 343 -27.27 12.60 -13.89
C ASP A 343 -25.78 12.29 -13.64
N ASN A 344 -25.06 11.79 -14.63
CA ASN A 344 -23.67 11.31 -14.55
C ASN A 344 -23.45 10.14 -13.55
N GLU A 345 -24.51 9.49 -13.09
CA GLU A 345 -24.40 8.37 -12.15
C GLU A 345 -24.04 7.05 -12.83
N GLU A 346 -24.37 6.91 -14.11
CA GLU A 346 -24.09 5.72 -14.91
C GLU A 346 -23.33 6.05 -16.20
N ILE A 347 -22.29 5.27 -16.46
CA ILE A 347 -21.50 5.32 -17.70
C ILE A 347 -21.53 3.97 -18.37
N LYS A 348 -21.76 3.94 -19.67
CA LYS A 348 -21.65 2.73 -20.49
C LYS A 348 -20.56 2.90 -21.52
N LEU A 349 -19.60 1.97 -21.51
CA LEU A 349 -18.67 1.77 -22.61
C LEU A 349 -19.22 0.70 -23.53
N ILE A 350 -19.41 1.04 -24.80
CA ILE A 350 -19.98 0.17 -25.81
C ILE A 350 -18.89 -0.22 -26.78
N ASP A 351 -18.92 -1.45 -27.26
CA ASP A 351 -17.99 -1.97 -28.25
C ASP A 351 -16.52 -2.01 -27.78
N VAL A 352 -16.27 -2.31 -26.51
CA VAL A 352 -14.92 -2.44 -25.95
C VAL A 352 -14.25 -3.69 -26.51
N ALA A 353 -13.09 -3.54 -27.14
CA ALA A 353 -12.26 -4.67 -27.52
C ALA A 353 -11.65 -5.33 -26.26
N TYR A 354 -11.51 -6.63 -26.28
CA TYR A 354 -10.92 -7.38 -25.17
C TYR A 354 -10.04 -8.52 -25.66
N ASP A 355 -9.08 -8.91 -24.80
CA ASP A 355 -8.22 -10.05 -25.02
C ASP A 355 -8.72 -11.24 -24.20
N ILE A 356 -8.69 -12.42 -24.81
CA ILE A 356 -9.03 -13.66 -24.11
C ILE A 356 -7.75 -14.18 -23.46
N VAL A 357 -7.75 -14.20 -22.13
CA VAL A 357 -6.69 -14.87 -21.38
C VAL A 357 -6.97 -16.36 -21.41
N SER A 358 -6.32 -17.08 -22.33
CA SER A 358 -6.40 -18.56 -22.37
C SER A 358 -5.65 -19.14 -21.17
N SER A 359 -6.33 -19.99 -20.40
CA SER A 359 -5.64 -20.96 -19.55
C SER A 359 -4.84 -21.91 -20.47
N HIS A 360 -3.60 -22.05 -20.24
CA HIS A 360 -2.46 -22.81 -20.77
C HIS A 360 -2.63 -23.91 -21.84
N ASN A 361 -3.76 -24.17 -22.47
CA ASN A 361 -3.90 -25.31 -23.41
C ASN A 361 -4.78 -25.07 -24.66
N PHE A 362 -5.12 -23.83 -25.02
CA PHE A 362 -5.94 -23.62 -26.21
C PHE A 362 -5.28 -22.67 -27.20
N PRO A 363 -5.21 -23.04 -28.50
CA PRO A 363 -4.73 -22.15 -29.57
C PRO A 363 -5.65 -20.94 -29.69
N GLU A 364 -5.11 -19.82 -30.21
CA GLU A 364 -5.83 -18.56 -30.44
C GLU A 364 -7.21 -18.78 -31.08
N ILE A 365 -8.26 -18.71 -30.28
CA ILE A 365 -9.63 -18.72 -30.79
C ILE A 365 -10.07 -17.27 -30.93
N LYS A 366 -10.03 -16.77 -32.17
CA LYS A 366 -10.68 -15.51 -32.51
C LYS A 366 -12.18 -15.73 -32.36
N GLN A 367 -12.80 -15.15 -31.36
CA GLN A 367 -14.24 -15.15 -31.25
C GLN A 367 -14.82 -14.19 -32.29
N VAL A 368 -15.72 -14.72 -33.09
CA VAL A 368 -16.50 -13.95 -34.05
C VAL A 368 -17.98 -14.15 -33.77
N THR A 369 -18.76 -13.11 -34.00
CA THR A 369 -20.21 -13.20 -34.04
C THR A 369 -20.66 -14.12 -35.19
N PRO A 370 -21.94 -14.58 -35.23
CA PRO A 370 -22.46 -15.40 -36.35
C PRO A 370 -22.27 -14.78 -37.74
N ASP A 371 -22.17 -13.46 -37.80
CA ASP A 371 -21.90 -12.70 -39.04
C ASP A 371 -20.40 -12.44 -39.30
N GLY A 372 -19.51 -13.08 -38.56
CA GLY A 372 -18.06 -13.03 -38.74
C GLY A 372 -17.36 -11.78 -38.19
N LYS A 373 -18.05 -10.96 -37.38
CA LYS A 373 -17.44 -9.78 -36.74
C LYS A 373 -16.80 -10.15 -35.41
N PRO A 374 -15.78 -9.42 -34.95
CA PRO A 374 -15.20 -9.64 -33.62
C PRO A 374 -16.24 -9.38 -32.52
N VAL A 375 -16.32 -10.27 -31.54
CA VAL A 375 -17.17 -10.09 -30.36
C VAL A 375 -16.63 -8.91 -29.54
N LYS A 376 -17.51 -8.05 -29.08
CA LYS A 376 -17.18 -6.87 -28.29
C LYS A 376 -17.96 -6.88 -26.98
N LEU A 377 -17.44 -6.17 -25.99
CA LEU A 377 -17.99 -6.11 -24.64
C LEU A 377 -18.60 -4.73 -24.38
N ASN A 378 -19.80 -4.74 -23.80
CA ASN A 378 -20.44 -3.55 -23.23
C ASN A 378 -20.28 -3.61 -21.71
N ILE A 379 -19.78 -2.53 -21.12
CA ILE A 379 -19.48 -2.44 -19.69
C ILE A 379 -20.26 -1.27 -19.09
N THR A 380 -21.01 -1.53 -18.03
CA THR A 380 -21.74 -0.51 -17.29
C THR A 380 -21.01 -0.19 -15.98
N PHE A 381 -20.82 1.07 -15.72
CA PHE A 381 -20.23 1.60 -14.50
C PHE A 381 -21.26 2.45 -13.78
N ARG A 382 -21.26 2.41 -12.45
CA ARG A 382 -22.01 3.34 -11.60
C ARG A 382 -21.08 4.01 -10.63
N ILE A 383 -21.50 5.20 -10.17
CA ILE A 383 -20.79 5.90 -9.09
C ILE A 383 -20.66 4.95 -7.90
N ASP A 384 -19.44 4.82 -7.41
CA ASP A 384 -19.13 4.05 -6.21
C ASP A 384 -19.45 4.96 -5.02
N THR A 385 -20.62 4.77 -4.44
CA THR A 385 -21.18 5.57 -3.32
C THR A 385 -20.73 4.99 -1.98
#